data_1bfda8a6fdc60d26e8a5b02d65842d29
#
_entry.id   1bfda8a6fdc60d26e8a5b02d65842d29
#
_cell.length_a   1.000
_cell.length_b   1.000
_cell.length_c   1.000
_cell.angle_alpha   90.00
_cell.angle_beta   90.00
_cell.angle_gamma   90.00
#
_symmetry.space_group_name_H-M   'P 1'
#
loop_
_entity.id
_entity.type
_entity.pdbx_description
1 polymer ?
#
loop_
_entity_poly.entity_id
_entity_poly.type
_entity_poly.pdbx_seq_one_letter_code
_entity_poly.pdbx_strand_id
1 'polypeptide(L)'
;SEMCIRDRNMTIQEAQKIIDNWIKEKGVRYFNELTNTTILMEEVGELARIVSRKYGEQSFKEGEKDLDLADEIADVMWVLICIANQTGVDLTEALKKNIDKKNSRDSRRHLDNKKLR
;
A
#
# COMPACT_ATOMS: atom_id res chain seq x y z
N SER A 1 0.87 12.11 27.56
CA SER A 1 1.26 12.63 26.26
C SER A 1 1.26 11.55 25.20
N GLU A 2 0.98 11.92 23.99
CA GLU A 2 0.97 10.97 22.90
C GLU A 2 2.39 10.62 22.48
N MET A 3 2.61 9.34 22.21
CA MET A 3 3.88 8.88 21.63
C MET A 3 4.02 9.43 20.21
N CYS A 4 5.25 9.77 19.83
CA CYS A 4 5.56 10.05 18.43
C CYS A 4 5.18 8.84 17.57
N ILE A 5 4.65 9.07 16.38
CA ILE A 5 4.27 7.99 15.46
C ILE A 5 5.42 7.02 15.23
N ARG A 6 6.64 7.52 15.11
CA ARG A 6 7.82 6.69 14.86
C ARG A 6 8.18 5.74 16.00
N ASP A 7 7.72 6.04 17.21
CA ASP A 7 8.11 5.30 18.41
C ASP A 7 7.11 4.24 18.83
N ARG A 8 6.00 4.08 18.09
CA ARG A 8 5.00 3.09 18.44
C ARG A 8 4.78 2.09 17.31
N ASN A 9 4.41 0.88 17.72
CA ASN A 9 3.93 -0.12 16.78
C ASN A 9 2.55 0.29 16.28
N MET A 10 2.36 0.26 14.98
CA MET A 10 1.13 0.70 14.36
C MET A 10 0.46 -0.47 13.66
N THR A 11 -0.80 -0.72 14.00
CA THR A 11 -1.63 -1.69 13.29
C THR A 11 -2.20 -1.05 12.03
N ILE A 12 -2.71 -1.87 11.12
CA ILE A 12 -3.42 -1.38 9.93
C ILE A 12 -4.64 -0.57 10.36
N GLN A 13 -5.36 -1.02 11.37
CA GLN A 13 -6.53 -0.30 11.90
C GLN A 13 -6.15 1.09 12.40
N GLU A 14 -5.04 1.19 13.11
CA GLU A 14 -4.54 2.48 13.58
C GLU A 14 -4.11 3.36 12.40
N ALA A 15 -3.45 2.79 11.41
CA ALA A 15 -3.07 3.53 10.21
C ALA A 15 -4.29 4.11 9.50
N GLN A 16 -5.36 3.33 9.37
CA GLN A 16 -6.61 3.83 8.78
C GLN A 16 -7.15 5.04 9.53
N LYS A 17 -7.15 5.00 10.87
CA LYS A 17 -7.62 6.12 11.70
C LYS A 17 -6.72 7.34 11.59
N ILE A 18 -5.41 7.13 11.63
CA ILE A 18 -4.44 8.22 11.54
C ILE A 18 -4.58 8.95 10.22
N ILE A 19 -4.67 8.20 9.12
CA ILE A 19 -4.80 8.77 7.79
C ILE A 19 -6.14 9.49 7.63
N ASP A 20 -7.24 8.90 8.14
CA ASP A 20 -8.55 9.53 8.09
C ASP A 20 -8.54 10.88 8.81
N ASN A 21 -7.97 10.91 10.00
CA ASN A 21 -7.85 12.15 10.76
C ASN A 21 -6.99 13.20 10.04
N TRP A 22 -5.89 12.75 9.46
CA TRP A 22 -5.00 13.64 8.70
C TRP A 22 -5.72 14.27 7.50
N ILE A 23 -6.47 13.47 6.75
CA ILE A 23 -7.23 13.96 5.60
C ILE A 23 -8.25 15.00 6.04
N LYS A 24 -8.99 14.73 7.12
CA LYS A 24 -10.03 15.63 7.60
C LYS A 24 -9.47 16.93 8.19
N GLU A 25 -8.34 16.84 8.86
CA GLU A 25 -7.73 18.01 9.51
C GLU A 25 -6.89 18.85 8.56
N LYS A 26 -6.14 18.24 7.67
CA LYS A 26 -5.15 18.91 6.82
C LYS A 26 -5.48 18.87 5.34
N GLY A 27 -6.13 17.81 4.89
CA GLY A 27 -6.48 17.62 3.48
C GLY A 27 -7.86 18.15 3.12
N VAL A 28 -8.63 18.57 4.09
CA VAL A 28 -10.02 19.04 3.98
C VAL A 28 -11.00 17.86 3.76
N ARG A 29 -10.81 17.08 2.72
CA ARG A 29 -11.60 15.88 2.41
C ARG A 29 -10.82 14.95 1.50
N TYR A 30 -11.32 13.73 1.36
CA TYR A 30 -10.78 12.82 0.35
C TYR A 30 -11.09 13.33 -1.06
N PHE A 31 -10.19 13.10 -2.00
CA PHE A 31 -10.57 13.11 -3.40
C PHE A 31 -11.63 12.04 -3.63
N ASN A 32 -12.45 12.18 -4.67
CA ASN A 32 -13.43 11.14 -4.94
C ASN A 32 -12.73 9.82 -5.32
N GLU A 33 -13.48 8.72 -5.32
CA GLU A 33 -12.94 7.38 -5.52
C GLU A 33 -12.26 7.22 -6.88
N LEU A 34 -12.81 7.85 -7.90
CA LEU A 34 -12.24 7.79 -9.24
C LEU A 34 -10.89 8.52 -9.30
N THR A 35 -10.81 9.69 -8.70
CA THR A 35 -9.57 10.45 -8.62
C THR A 35 -8.52 9.70 -7.81
N ASN A 36 -8.90 9.14 -6.67
CA ASN A 36 -7.99 8.34 -5.86
C ASN A 36 -7.51 7.09 -6.59
N THR A 37 -8.35 6.47 -7.40
CA THR A 37 -7.94 5.34 -8.23
C THR A 37 -6.90 5.75 -9.28
N THR A 38 -7.08 6.92 -9.87
CA THR A 38 -6.10 7.48 -10.82
C THR A 38 -4.77 7.76 -10.12
N ILE A 39 -4.80 8.35 -8.94
CA ILE A 39 -3.60 8.60 -8.13
C ILE A 39 -2.92 7.28 -7.77
N LEU A 40 -3.70 6.24 -7.42
CA LEU A 40 -3.15 4.91 -7.17
C LEU A 40 -2.35 4.39 -8.35
N MET A 41 -2.88 4.55 -9.56
CA MET A 41 -2.16 4.11 -10.77
C MET A 41 -0.86 4.88 -10.96
N GLU A 42 -0.86 6.19 -10.67
CA GLU A 42 0.36 6.98 -10.71
C GLU A 42 1.40 6.48 -9.71
N GLU A 43 1.00 6.22 -8.47
CA GLU A 43 1.90 5.74 -7.42
C GLU A 43 2.42 4.34 -7.72
N VAL A 44 1.57 3.46 -8.26
CA VAL A 44 2.00 2.14 -8.71
C VAL A 44 3.03 2.27 -9.84
N GLY A 45 2.82 3.22 -10.75
CA GLY A 45 3.78 3.52 -11.81
C GLY A 45 5.14 3.97 -11.28
N GLU A 46 5.15 4.83 -10.26
CA GLU A 46 6.39 5.28 -9.62
C GLU A 46 7.11 4.12 -8.93
N LEU A 47 6.36 3.25 -8.24
CA LEU A 47 6.92 2.05 -7.64
C LEU A 47 7.52 1.12 -8.70
N ALA A 48 6.80 0.87 -9.79
CA ALA A 48 7.26 0.04 -10.89
C ALA A 48 8.55 0.59 -11.50
N ARG A 49 8.64 1.91 -11.63
CA ARG A 49 9.82 2.57 -12.16
C ARG A 49 11.06 2.29 -11.31
N ILE A 50 10.95 2.42 -9.99
CA ILE A 50 12.07 2.16 -9.07
C ILE A 50 12.46 0.68 -9.11
N VAL A 51 11.50 -0.23 -9.07
CA VAL A 51 11.77 -1.66 -9.10
C VAL A 51 12.47 -2.06 -10.41
N SER A 52 12.00 -1.53 -11.53
CA SER A 52 12.61 -1.80 -12.84
C SER A 52 14.07 -1.36 -12.90
N ARG A 53 14.38 -0.24 -12.29
CA ARG A 53 15.72 0.32 -12.33
C ARG A 53 16.66 -0.29 -11.30
N LYS A 54 16.15 -0.66 -10.14
CA LYS A 54 16.96 -1.32 -9.09
C LYS A 54 17.26 -2.78 -9.41
N TYR A 55 16.27 -3.49 -9.94
CA TYR A 55 16.34 -4.96 -10.05
C TYR A 55 16.17 -5.45 -11.48
N GLY A 56 15.75 -4.60 -12.41
CA GLY A 56 15.56 -4.95 -13.79
C GLY A 56 16.73 -4.50 -14.67
N GLU A 57 16.46 -4.41 -15.95
CA GLU A 57 17.48 -4.10 -16.96
C GLU A 57 17.56 -2.60 -17.30
N GLN A 58 16.66 -1.81 -16.76
CA GLN A 58 16.68 -0.35 -16.96
C GLN A 58 17.58 0.32 -15.91
N SER A 59 18.21 1.41 -16.29
CA SER A 59 19.08 2.15 -15.40
C SER A 59 18.40 3.43 -14.92
N PHE A 60 18.79 3.88 -13.71
CA PHE A 60 18.36 5.18 -13.22
C PHE A 60 18.95 6.30 -14.09
N LYS A 61 18.17 7.33 -14.27
CA LYS A 61 18.68 8.59 -14.82
C LYS A 61 19.54 9.28 -13.76
N GLU A 62 20.35 10.20 -14.21
CA GLU A 62 21.16 11.01 -13.29
C GLU A 62 20.22 11.74 -12.31
N GLY A 63 20.55 11.69 -11.02
CA GLY A 63 19.76 12.30 -9.95
C GLY A 63 18.63 11.43 -9.39
N GLU A 64 18.39 10.25 -9.94
CA GLU A 64 17.34 9.34 -9.46
C GLU A 64 17.84 8.24 -8.53
N LYS A 65 19.14 8.15 -8.29
CA LYS A 65 19.73 7.04 -7.53
C LYS A 65 19.31 6.97 -6.07
N ASP A 66 18.87 8.09 -5.50
CA ASP A 66 18.51 8.20 -4.09
C ASP A 66 17.02 7.98 -3.81
N LEU A 67 16.25 7.54 -4.81
CA LEU A 67 14.83 7.26 -4.63
C LEU A 67 14.65 6.08 -3.69
N ASP A 68 13.74 6.26 -2.72
CA ASP A 68 13.51 5.30 -1.63
C ASP A 68 12.36 4.36 -1.99
N LEU A 69 12.70 3.09 -2.17
CA LEU A 69 11.71 2.04 -2.44
C LEU A 69 10.65 1.96 -1.32
N ALA A 70 11.09 2.07 -0.07
CA ALA A 70 10.16 2.00 1.07
C ALA A 70 9.15 3.13 1.03
N ASP A 71 9.58 4.34 0.68
CA ASP A 71 8.68 5.49 0.57
C ASP A 71 7.66 5.30 -0.55
N GLU A 72 8.08 4.77 -1.68
CA GLU A 72 7.16 4.51 -2.79
C GLU A 72 6.13 3.42 -2.46
N ILE A 73 6.54 2.39 -1.74
CA ILE A 73 5.60 1.38 -1.24
C ILE A 73 4.60 2.02 -0.28
N ALA A 74 5.09 2.89 0.62
CA ALA A 74 4.23 3.60 1.56
C ALA A 74 3.24 4.52 0.85
N ASP A 75 3.65 5.18 -0.23
CA ASP A 75 2.75 6.02 -1.03
C ASP A 75 1.60 5.21 -1.64
N VAL A 76 1.89 4.02 -2.15
CA VAL A 76 0.85 3.11 -2.65
C VAL A 76 -0.10 2.71 -1.53
N MET A 77 0.44 2.33 -0.37
CA MET A 77 -0.38 1.96 0.79
C MET A 77 -1.26 3.12 1.26
N TRP A 78 -0.73 4.34 1.27
CA TRP A 78 -1.48 5.53 1.64
C TRP A 78 -2.74 5.67 0.80
N VAL A 79 -2.62 5.57 -0.51
CA VAL A 79 -3.76 5.73 -1.41
C VAL A 79 -4.76 4.59 -1.23
N LEU A 80 -4.28 3.36 -1.08
CA LEU A 80 -5.15 2.21 -0.81
C LEU A 80 -5.94 2.40 0.49
N ILE A 81 -5.30 2.91 1.52
CA ILE A 81 -5.97 3.19 2.79
C ILE A 81 -7.00 4.30 2.62
N CYS A 82 -6.70 5.35 1.86
CA CYS A 82 -7.68 6.40 1.55
C CYS A 82 -8.92 5.82 0.87
N ILE A 83 -8.74 4.95 -0.12
CA ILE A 83 -9.86 4.30 -0.81
C ILE A 83 -10.65 3.42 0.16
N ALA A 84 -9.97 2.65 1.01
CA ALA A 84 -10.65 1.83 2.02
C ALA A 84 -11.46 2.69 2.97
N ASN A 85 -10.89 3.76 3.48
CA ASN A 85 -11.58 4.66 4.42
C ASN A 85 -12.83 5.28 3.81
N GLN A 86 -12.71 5.80 2.60
CA GLN A 86 -13.84 6.50 1.96
C GLN A 86 -14.96 5.55 1.50
N THR A 87 -14.67 4.27 1.35
CA THR A 87 -15.65 3.26 0.96
C THR A 87 -16.14 2.41 2.13
N GLY A 88 -15.67 2.69 3.34
CA GLY A 88 -16.10 1.98 4.54
C GLY A 88 -15.49 0.59 4.69
N VAL A 89 -14.35 0.32 4.07
CA VAL A 89 -13.69 -0.98 4.16
C VAL A 89 -12.75 -1.01 5.37
N ASP A 90 -12.95 -2.00 6.25
CA ASP A 90 -12.02 -2.32 7.33
C ASP A 90 -10.95 -3.25 6.77
N LEU A 91 -9.74 -2.73 6.61
CA LEU A 91 -8.65 -3.49 5.99
C LEU A 91 -8.18 -4.67 6.83
N THR A 92 -8.27 -4.58 8.15
CA THR A 92 -7.94 -5.72 9.02
C THR A 92 -8.84 -6.90 8.72
N GLU A 93 -10.17 -6.66 8.68
CA GLU A 93 -11.13 -7.71 8.37
C GLU A 93 -11.02 -8.19 6.93
N ALA A 94 -10.79 -7.27 5.99
CA ALA A 94 -10.62 -7.63 4.59
C ALA A 94 -9.40 -8.53 4.38
N LEU A 95 -8.27 -8.23 5.03
CA LEU A 95 -7.08 -9.06 4.94
C LEU A 95 -7.26 -10.42 5.59
N LYS A 96 -7.92 -10.48 6.76
CA LYS A 96 -8.22 -11.77 7.40
C LYS A 96 -9.03 -12.67 6.47
N LYS A 97 -10.07 -12.15 5.87
CA LYS A 97 -10.90 -12.91 4.91
C LYS A 97 -10.11 -13.34 3.69
N ASN A 98 -9.26 -12.46 3.19
CA ASN A 98 -8.43 -12.74 2.03
C ASN A 98 -7.41 -13.85 2.32
N ILE A 99 -6.80 -13.82 3.49
CA ILE A 99 -5.86 -14.86 3.94
C ILE A 99 -6.57 -16.20 4.08
N ASP A 100 -7.74 -16.22 4.72
CA ASP A 100 -8.54 -17.44 4.87
C ASP A 100 -8.91 -18.04 3.52
N LYS A 101 -9.33 -17.20 2.59
CA LYS A 101 -9.65 -17.62 1.23
C LYS A 101 -8.45 -18.25 0.53
N LYS A 102 -7.28 -17.66 0.65
CA LYS A 102 -6.06 -18.20 0.07
C LYS A 102 -5.64 -19.52 0.73
N ASN A 103 -5.79 -19.61 2.05
CA ASN A 103 -5.47 -20.84 2.78
C ASN A 103 -6.38 -22.00 2.38
N SER A 104 -7.67 -21.75 2.21
CA SER A 104 -8.62 -22.82 1.88
C SER A 104 -8.60 -23.19 0.39
N ARG A 105 -8.38 -22.21 -0.49
CA ARG A 105 -8.52 -22.40 -1.94
C ARG A 105 -7.19 -22.63 -2.64
N ASP A 106 -6.16 -21.92 -2.24
CA ASP A 106 -4.90 -21.84 -2.98
C ASP A 106 -3.72 -22.54 -2.29
N SER A 107 -3.87 -23.00 -1.03
CA SER A 107 -2.74 -23.53 -0.25
C SER A 107 -2.05 -24.73 -0.91
N ARG A 108 -2.81 -25.65 -1.51
CA ARG A 108 -2.24 -26.81 -2.17
C ARG A 108 -1.82 -26.55 -3.61
N ARG A 109 -2.44 -25.59 -4.25
CA ARG A 109 -2.16 -25.26 -5.65
C ARG A 109 -0.68 -24.97 -5.90
N HIS A 110 -0.08 -24.16 -5.02
CA HIS A 110 1.34 -23.79 -5.13
C HIS A 110 2.25 -24.93 -4.68
N LEU A 111 1.85 -25.66 -3.65
CA LEU A 111 2.60 -26.83 -3.18
C LEU A 111 2.70 -27.93 -4.25
N ASP A 112 1.64 -28.09 -5.03
CA ASP A 112 1.59 -29.09 -6.10
C ASP A 112 2.18 -28.60 -7.43
N ASN A 113 2.58 -27.33 -7.50
CA ASN A 113 3.13 -26.75 -8.72
C ASN A 113 4.64 -27.01 -8.80
N LYS A 114 5.03 -27.91 -9.67
CA LYS A 114 6.43 -28.30 -9.88
C LYS A 114 7.32 -27.14 -10.31
N LYS A 115 6.75 -26.10 -10.93
CA LYS A 115 7.53 -24.95 -11.41
C LYS A 115 8.04 -24.08 -10.25
N LEU A 116 7.47 -24.23 -9.06
CA LEU A 116 7.86 -23.45 -7.87
C LEU A 116 8.89 -24.18 -7.01
N ARG A 117 9.29 -25.38 -7.38
CA ARG A 117 10.21 -26.23 -6.62
C ARG A 117 11.59 -26.31 -7.25
#